data_e2a0a14fd8309617c16b880cc221a948
#
_entry.id   e2a0a14fd8309617c16b880cc221a948
#
_cell.length_a   1.000
_cell.length_b   1.000
_cell.length_c   1.000
_cell.angle_alpha   90.00
_cell.angle_beta   90.00
_cell.angle_gamma   90.00
#
_symmetry.space_group_name_H-M   'P 1'
#
loop_
_entity.id
_entity.type
_entity.pdbx_description
1 polymer ?
#
loop_
_entity_poly.entity_id
_entity_poly.type
_entity_poly.pdbx_seq_one_letter_code
_entity_poly.pdbx_strand_id
1 'polypeptide(L)'
;MKTFYPLKTIFYFLFLLILFLGCSKDETSPIEEPLPEEETFNYSSSAKYNLNVVYFLPTDVKERKDSHRRLSEILLHGQAFYRKYMKEYGFGDKTFNMLVDQEKERVKVIYIQGKYATANYPYEGGGAKVIEEVDEYFEANPDEKSSDHTLILTPVEDHDNPDVPFYGWGRYCFALDYTEMDVQFFGEDSKRGNDATKYIGGLLHELGHGLNLPHNKEKVSEASLSSKGTSLMGSGNYTYGKTPTFLTEASCAILNNCQVVSDFENSFYTSATLTVGSILASYEDGKLKLSGTFNTDKDVNYVCFYCDPATDNADYDAVSWALPVGNDNSFEVSMPISEFHQKGNTPYVLRLLFNHVNGEISKFSYSFTFKNDEPIIEFGDKENFDRSKWQVIDFSSEENNEFASHVLDGDANTFWHSRWSSNATSYPHYLTVDMNEVHEVSGFSFLQRDGMRKVKEIEILVSADNNQWQSMGNFQLKEINTLHHLTLNKKTEFRYFKIIMNSAFDGQQFAALAEIMCF
;
A
#
# COMPACT_ATOMS: atom_id res chain seq x y z
N MET A 1 12.96 13.80 -72.83
CA MET A 1 13.36 14.68 -73.96
C MET A 1 14.50 15.56 -73.50
N LYS A 2 15.66 15.30 -74.08
CA LYS A 2 16.80 16.23 -74.28
C LYS A 2 17.44 16.83 -73.03
N THR A 3 18.60 16.34 -72.57
CA THR A 3 19.98 16.51 -73.13
C THR A 3 20.55 17.92 -72.82
N PHE A 4 21.71 18.20 -72.40
CA PHE A 4 23.03 17.67 -72.44
C PHE A 4 23.99 18.61 -71.66
N TYR A 5 25.03 18.09 -71.09
CA TYR A 5 26.37 18.51 -70.69
C TYR A 5 27.06 19.55 -71.65
N PRO A 6 28.33 19.91 -71.48
CA PRO A 6 29.29 20.07 -70.37
C PRO A 6 30.21 21.33 -70.56
N LEU A 7 31.29 21.52 -69.78
CA LEU A 7 32.69 21.78 -70.18
C LEU A 7 33.44 22.44 -69.02
N LYS A 8 34.37 21.83 -68.41
CA LYS A 8 35.85 21.75 -68.64
C LYS A 8 36.52 23.12 -68.87
N THR A 9 37.55 23.48 -68.05
CA THR A 9 38.96 23.47 -68.44
C THR A 9 39.76 24.37 -67.46
N ILE A 10 40.79 23.84 -66.84
CA ILE A 10 42.23 23.80 -67.06
C ILE A 10 43.05 24.89 -66.35
N PHE A 11 43.95 24.43 -65.49
CA PHE A 11 45.34 24.77 -65.21
C PHE A 11 45.83 26.23 -65.13
N TYR A 12 46.54 26.60 -64.02
CA TYR A 12 47.94 27.03 -64.11
C TYR A 12 48.67 26.77 -62.80
N PHE A 13 49.77 26.07 -62.93
CA PHE A 13 50.91 25.92 -61.98
C PHE A 13 51.67 27.24 -61.93
N LEU A 14 52.01 27.71 -60.76
CA LEU A 14 53.14 28.61 -60.61
C LEU A 14 54.02 28.17 -59.42
N PHE A 15 55.17 27.66 -59.75
CA PHE A 15 56.29 27.35 -58.86
C PHE A 15 56.94 28.67 -58.49
N LEU A 16 57.08 29.01 -57.19
CA LEU A 16 58.06 29.99 -56.76
C LEU A 16 58.81 29.44 -55.57
N LEU A 17 60.07 29.25 -55.83
CA LEU A 17 61.14 28.81 -54.92
C LEU A 17 61.63 30.05 -54.16
N ILE A 18 61.56 30.12 -52.82
CA ILE A 18 62.29 31.10 -51.99
C ILE A 18 62.88 30.41 -50.75
N LEU A 19 64.11 30.36 -50.75
CA LEU A 19 65.21 30.26 -49.77
C LEU A 19 64.86 30.18 -48.28
N PHE A 20 65.50 29.24 -47.64
CA PHE A 20 65.74 29.04 -46.21
C PHE A 20 66.34 30.28 -45.55
N LEU A 21 65.71 30.73 -44.45
CA LEU A 21 66.36 31.34 -43.32
C LEU A 21 65.85 30.73 -42.06
N GLY A 22 66.73 30.05 -41.31
CA GLY A 22 66.36 29.37 -40.08
C GLY A 22 65.93 30.33 -38.97
N CYS A 23 64.90 29.93 -38.25
CA CYS A 23 64.63 30.42 -36.93
C CYS A 23 64.26 29.19 -36.05
N SER A 24 64.88 29.15 -34.90
CA SER A 24 64.76 28.12 -33.88
C SER A 24 63.33 27.80 -33.55
N LYS A 25 62.98 26.53 -33.60
CA LYS A 25 61.76 26.02 -33.01
C LYS A 25 61.85 26.07 -31.47
N ASP A 26 61.21 26.99 -30.85
CA ASP A 26 60.66 26.74 -29.51
C ASP A 26 59.48 25.75 -29.65
N GLU A 27 59.72 24.50 -29.29
CA GLU A 27 58.68 23.53 -29.06
C GLU A 27 57.95 23.94 -27.77
N THR A 28 56.90 24.78 -27.91
CA THR A 28 55.87 24.86 -26.88
C THR A 28 55.11 23.56 -26.92
N SER A 29 55.41 22.65 -26.00
CA SER A 29 54.58 21.50 -25.67
C SER A 29 53.12 22.01 -25.48
N PRO A 30 52.10 21.31 -25.97
CA PRO A 30 50.74 21.63 -25.63
C PRO A 30 50.64 21.67 -24.10
N ILE A 31 50.22 22.77 -23.52
CA ILE A 31 49.80 22.82 -22.13
C ILE A 31 48.63 21.86 -22.08
N GLU A 32 48.84 20.65 -21.55
CA GLU A 32 47.76 19.78 -21.12
C GLU A 32 46.98 20.61 -20.06
N GLU A 33 45.76 21.01 -20.39
CA GLU A 33 44.83 21.51 -19.39
C GLU A 33 44.78 20.44 -18.29
N PRO A 34 45.00 20.80 -17.01
CA PRO A 34 44.89 19.84 -15.94
C PRO A 34 43.51 19.22 -16.01
N LEU A 35 43.47 17.89 -16.03
CA LEU A 35 42.22 17.16 -15.89
C LEU A 35 41.47 17.76 -14.69
N PRO A 36 40.16 18.03 -14.80
CA PRO A 36 39.40 18.55 -13.68
C PRO A 36 39.60 17.60 -12.50
N GLU A 37 40.03 18.15 -11.36
CA GLU A 37 40.15 17.37 -10.12
C GLU A 37 38.82 16.66 -9.88
N GLU A 38 38.85 15.33 -9.66
CA GLU A 38 37.68 14.57 -9.28
C GLU A 38 37.13 15.18 -7.98
N GLU A 39 35.88 15.63 -8.02
CA GLU A 39 35.25 16.23 -6.88
C GLU A 39 35.06 15.17 -5.77
N THR A 40 35.77 15.31 -4.66
CA THR A 40 35.64 14.39 -3.52
C THR A 40 34.53 14.84 -2.58
N PHE A 41 33.76 13.90 -2.07
CA PHE A 41 32.65 14.15 -1.14
C PHE A 41 32.91 13.48 0.21
N ASN A 42 32.48 14.14 1.29
CA ASN A 42 32.57 13.63 2.65
C ASN A 42 31.16 13.34 3.19
N TYR A 43 30.62 12.18 2.80
CA TYR A 43 29.27 11.77 3.18
C TYR A 43 29.19 11.33 4.63
N SER A 44 28.23 11.86 5.38
CA SER A 44 27.99 11.52 6.77
C SER A 44 26.51 11.56 7.11
N SER A 45 26.13 10.87 8.18
CA SER A 45 24.81 10.91 8.80
C SER A 45 24.94 10.65 10.29
N SER A 46 24.10 11.28 11.10
CA SER A 46 23.98 10.96 12.52
C SER A 46 23.09 9.74 12.78
N ALA A 47 22.33 9.30 11.79
CA ALA A 47 21.45 8.15 11.88
C ALA A 47 22.17 6.86 11.50
N LYS A 48 21.78 5.75 12.14
CA LYS A 48 22.32 4.42 11.81
C LYS A 48 21.82 3.92 10.46
N TYR A 49 20.54 4.14 10.17
CA TYR A 49 19.89 3.66 8.95
C TYR A 49 19.62 4.84 8.00
N ASN A 50 20.09 4.69 6.77
CA ASN A 50 19.94 5.72 5.75
C ASN A 50 19.33 5.11 4.49
N LEU A 51 18.52 5.87 3.77
CA LEU A 51 17.99 5.48 2.47
C LEU A 51 19.15 5.21 1.52
N ASN A 52 19.19 4.04 0.90
CA ASN A 52 20.13 3.77 -0.18
C ASN A 52 19.60 4.45 -1.44
N VAL A 53 20.38 5.33 -2.01
CA VAL A 53 20.08 6.00 -3.28
C VAL A 53 20.94 5.37 -4.37
N VAL A 54 20.33 4.62 -5.25
CA VAL A 54 20.99 3.90 -6.34
C VAL A 54 20.68 4.58 -7.67
N TYR A 55 21.71 4.77 -8.48
CA TYR A 55 21.59 5.17 -9.88
C TYR A 55 21.96 3.99 -10.77
N PHE A 56 20.96 3.34 -11.35
CA PHE A 56 21.13 2.11 -12.11
C PHE A 56 21.25 2.42 -13.61
N LEU A 57 22.34 1.95 -14.23
CA LEU A 57 22.70 2.25 -15.62
C LEU A 57 22.65 0.98 -16.47
N PRO A 58 21.64 0.75 -17.32
CA PRO A 58 21.73 -0.23 -18.39
C PRO A 58 22.96 0.00 -19.27
N THR A 59 23.48 -1.07 -19.91
CA THR A 59 24.75 -1.00 -20.66
C THR A 59 24.75 -0.06 -21.87
N ASP A 60 23.59 0.27 -22.39
CA ASP A 60 23.35 1.12 -23.57
C ASP A 60 22.94 2.56 -23.20
N VAL A 61 22.88 2.90 -21.91
CA VAL A 61 22.50 4.22 -21.42
C VAL A 61 23.63 4.85 -20.63
N LYS A 62 23.76 6.16 -20.76
CA LYS A 62 24.73 6.96 -20.00
C LYS A 62 24.04 7.77 -18.92
N GLU A 63 24.77 8.04 -17.86
CA GLU A 63 24.36 9.00 -16.85
C GLU A 63 23.95 10.33 -17.48
N ARG A 64 22.87 10.90 -16.98
CA ARG A 64 22.42 12.22 -17.42
C ARG A 64 23.31 13.32 -16.87
N LYS A 65 23.44 14.37 -17.68
CA LYS A 65 24.24 15.53 -17.29
C LYS A 65 23.71 16.09 -15.97
N ASP A 66 24.65 16.38 -15.06
CA ASP A 66 24.39 17.05 -13.79
C ASP A 66 23.38 16.29 -12.88
N SER A 67 23.28 14.96 -13.05
CA SER A 67 22.38 14.09 -12.30
C SER A 67 22.62 14.17 -10.80
N HIS A 68 23.87 14.08 -10.37
CA HIS A 68 24.23 14.08 -8.95
C HIS A 68 23.76 15.35 -8.22
N ARG A 69 23.96 16.55 -8.82
CA ARG A 69 23.46 17.81 -8.26
C ARG A 69 21.93 17.82 -8.21
N ARG A 70 21.27 17.57 -9.35
CA ARG A 70 19.80 17.63 -9.47
C ARG A 70 19.10 16.67 -8.50
N LEU A 71 19.56 15.42 -8.47
CA LEU A 71 19.01 14.40 -7.59
C LEU A 71 19.26 14.71 -6.11
N SER A 72 20.44 15.24 -5.77
CA SER A 72 20.73 15.70 -4.41
C SER A 72 19.77 16.81 -3.97
N GLU A 73 19.58 17.83 -4.79
CA GLU A 73 18.68 18.94 -4.49
C GLU A 73 17.21 18.48 -4.37
N ILE A 74 16.75 17.56 -5.24
CA ILE A 74 15.41 16.97 -5.18
C ILE A 74 15.21 16.18 -3.87
N LEU A 75 16.19 15.35 -3.49
CA LEU A 75 16.08 14.53 -2.29
C LEU A 75 16.15 15.36 -1.00
N LEU A 76 16.99 16.39 -0.96
CA LEU A 76 17.05 17.34 0.16
C LEU A 76 15.75 18.15 0.26
N HIS A 77 15.19 18.57 -0.88
CA HIS A 77 13.86 19.19 -0.93
C HIS A 77 12.78 18.23 -0.39
N GLY A 78 12.82 16.95 -0.82
CA GLY A 78 11.94 15.90 -0.30
C GLY A 78 12.07 15.71 1.20
N GLN A 79 13.28 15.66 1.76
CA GLN A 79 13.49 15.61 3.21
C GLN A 79 12.82 16.77 3.93
N ALA A 80 12.94 17.99 3.40
CA ALA A 80 12.32 19.17 4.00
C ALA A 80 10.78 19.08 3.96
N PHE A 81 10.22 18.56 2.86
CA PHE A 81 8.79 18.32 2.72
C PHE A 81 8.26 17.30 3.74
N TYR A 82 8.89 16.13 3.84
CA TYR A 82 8.49 15.09 4.79
C TYR A 82 8.63 15.57 6.24
N ARG A 83 9.75 16.21 6.58
CA ARG A 83 10.03 16.79 7.91
C ARG A 83 8.96 17.78 8.34
N LYS A 84 8.49 18.63 7.42
CA LYS A 84 7.44 19.61 7.68
C LYS A 84 6.19 18.94 8.26
N TYR A 85 5.70 17.87 7.61
CA TYR A 85 4.47 17.22 8.04
C TYR A 85 4.66 16.29 9.24
N MET A 86 5.80 15.64 9.37
CA MET A 86 6.15 14.93 10.61
C MET A 86 6.09 15.86 11.83
N LYS A 87 6.64 17.06 11.69
CA LYS A 87 6.61 18.07 12.74
C LYS A 87 5.20 18.64 12.96
N GLU A 88 4.46 18.92 11.90
CA GLU A 88 3.09 19.47 11.96
C GLU A 88 2.15 18.55 12.74
N TYR A 89 2.27 17.22 12.54
CA TYR A 89 1.46 16.24 13.24
C TYR A 89 2.05 15.75 14.57
N GLY A 90 3.12 16.37 15.06
CA GLY A 90 3.66 16.10 16.39
C GLY A 90 4.57 14.90 16.51
N PHE A 91 5.00 14.29 15.40
CA PHE A 91 5.96 13.18 15.38
C PHE A 91 7.42 13.62 15.59
N GLY A 92 7.67 14.92 15.73
CA GLY A 92 8.99 15.49 15.95
C GLY A 92 9.66 16.00 14.67
N ASP A 93 10.89 16.49 14.82
CA ASP A 93 11.69 17.04 13.71
C ASP A 93 12.43 15.91 12.98
N LYS A 94 11.66 15.01 12.35
CA LYS A 94 12.12 13.78 11.70
C LYS A 94 11.86 13.79 10.19
N THR A 95 12.69 13.06 9.47
CA THR A 95 12.50 12.77 8.04
C THR A 95 13.27 11.49 7.69
N PHE A 96 13.18 11.01 6.46
CA PHE A 96 14.05 9.92 6.02
C PHE A 96 15.50 10.37 5.99
N ASN A 97 16.38 9.55 6.56
CA ASN A 97 17.81 9.84 6.66
C ASN A 97 18.54 9.41 5.40
N MET A 98 19.60 10.15 5.06
CA MET A 98 20.52 9.86 3.95
C MET A 98 21.95 10.20 4.36
N LEU A 99 22.91 9.60 3.69
CA LEU A 99 24.31 10.00 3.76
C LEU A 99 24.52 11.25 2.91
N VAL A 100 24.92 12.36 3.52
CA VAL A 100 25.00 13.68 2.88
C VAL A 100 26.36 14.33 3.16
N ASP A 101 26.99 14.87 2.14
CA ASP A 101 28.02 15.88 2.30
C ASP A 101 27.32 17.22 2.58
N GLN A 102 27.36 17.66 3.85
CA GLN A 102 26.65 18.84 4.33
C GLN A 102 27.25 20.15 3.79
N GLU A 103 28.54 20.17 3.49
CA GLU A 103 29.21 21.37 2.98
C GLU A 103 28.85 21.63 1.51
N LYS A 104 28.79 20.56 0.74
CA LYS A 104 28.50 20.61 -0.70
C LYS A 104 27.04 20.40 -1.05
N GLU A 105 26.22 20.05 -0.06
CA GLU A 105 24.80 19.69 -0.25
C GLU A 105 24.61 18.57 -1.28
N ARG A 106 25.39 17.47 -1.13
CA ARG A 106 25.33 16.31 -2.02
C ARG A 106 24.96 15.05 -1.26
N VAL A 107 23.99 14.32 -1.79
CA VAL A 107 23.56 13.02 -1.28
C VAL A 107 24.48 11.93 -1.85
N LYS A 108 24.84 10.92 -1.04
CA LYS A 108 25.55 9.76 -1.55
C LYS A 108 24.65 9.00 -2.53
N VAL A 109 25.08 8.91 -3.78
CA VAL A 109 24.47 8.13 -4.84
C VAL A 109 25.39 6.94 -5.16
N ILE A 110 24.82 5.74 -5.16
CA ILE A 110 25.53 4.50 -5.49
C ILE A 110 25.28 4.18 -6.96
N TYR A 111 26.31 4.27 -7.78
CA TYR A 111 26.22 4.00 -9.21
C TYR A 111 26.41 2.52 -9.48
N ILE A 112 25.41 1.87 -10.06
CA ILE A 112 25.43 0.45 -10.40
C ILE A 112 25.30 0.30 -11.90
N GLN A 113 26.32 -0.30 -12.53
CA GLN A 113 26.25 -0.68 -13.95
C GLN A 113 25.46 -1.96 -14.09
N GLY A 114 24.32 -1.90 -14.78
CA GLY A 114 23.50 -3.07 -15.11
C GLY A 114 24.26 -4.03 -16.05
N LYS A 115 23.90 -5.29 -16.00
CA LYS A 115 24.52 -6.36 -16.80
C LYS A 115 24.08 -6.34 -18.26
N TYR A 116 22.91 -5.73 -18.55
CA TYR A 116 22.25 -5.81 -19.85
C TYR A 116 21.85 -4.43 -20.37
N ALA A 117 21.47 -4.39 -21.65
CA ALA A 117 20.88 -3.22 -22.29
C ALA A 117 19.43 -2.97 -21.83
N THR A 118 18.91 -1.77 -22.01
CA THR A 118 17.58 -1.30 -21.62
C THR A 118 16.45 -2.26 -21.98
N ALA A 119 16.52 -2.87 -23.18
CA ALA A 119 15.51 -3.83 -23.65
C ALA A 119 15.35 -5.06 -22.73
N ASN A 120 16.30 -5.33 -21.83
CA ASN A 120 16.23 -6.43 -20.87
C ASN A 120 15.54 -6.03 -19.55
N TYR A 121 15.23 -4.75 -19.39
CA TYR A 121 14.53 -4.20 -18.22
C TYR A 121 13.19 -3.56 -18.63
N PRO A 122 12.26 -4.34 -19.23
CA PRO A 122 10.95 -3.83 -19.64
C PRO A 122 10.13 -3.41 -18.42
N TYR A 123 9.10 -2.60 -18.64
CA TYR A 123 8.20 -2.19 -17.56
C TYR A 123 7.65 -3.39 -16.79
N GLU A 124 7.11 -4.39 -17.51
CA GLU A 124 6.63 -5.61 -16.87
C GLU A 124 7.80 -6.59 -16.60
N GLY A 125 8.06 -6.83 -15.32
CA GLY A 125 9.08 -7.78 -14.84
C GLY A 125 10.52 -7.25 -14.84
N GLY A 126 10.82 -6.11 -15.45
CA GLY A 126 12.16 -5.53 -15.47
C GLY A 126 12.62 -5.05 -14.09
N GLY A 127 11.70 -4.54 -13.28
CA GLY A 127 12.00 -4.10 -11.92
C GLY A 127 12.56 -5.21 -11.03
N ALA A 128 12.05 -6.44 -11.16
CA ALA A 128 12.59 -7.59 -10.42
C ALA A 128 14.06 -7.88 -10.78
N LYS A 129 14.41 -7.77 -12.06
CA LYS A 129 15.80 -7.96 -12.49
C LYS A 129 16.74 -6.86 -11.97
N VAL A 130 16.26 -5.62 -11.97
CA VAL A 130 17.03 -4.50 -11.41
C VAL A 130 17.25 -4.72 -9.91
N ILE A 131 16.23 -5.13 -9.16
CA ILE A 131 16.36 -5.45 -7.73
C ILE A 131 17.37 -6.58 -7.51
N GLU A 132 17.31 -7.66 -8.31
CA GLU A 132 18.25 -8.77 -8.22
C GLU A 132 19.71 -8.29 -8.40
N GLU A 133 19.98 -7.45 -9.39
CA GLU A 133 21.33 -6.91 -9.64
C GLU A 133 21.78 -5.91 -8.56
N VAL A 134 20.86 -5.12 -8.01
CA VAL A 134 21.13 -4.23 -6.87
C VAL A 134 21.43 -5.03 -5.61
N ASP A 135 20.69 -6.11 -5.35
CA ASP A 135 20.94 -6.99 -4.20
C ASP A 135 22.29 -7.73 -4.34
N GLU A 136 22.61 -8.25 -5.53
CA GLU A 136 23.94 -8.83 -5.80
C GLU A 136 25.07 -7.82 -5.57
N TYR A 137 24.86 -6.55 -5.95
CA TYR A 137 25.84 -5.50 -5.68
C TYR A 137 26.03 -5.30 -4.17
N PHE A 138 24.94 -5.22 -3.40
CA PHE A 138 25.01 -5.06 -1.95
C PHE A 138 25.55 -6.31 -1.23
N GLU A 139 25.31 -7.51 -1.75
CA GLU A 139 25.95 -8.72 -1.24
C GLU A 139 27.48 -8.69 -1.42
N ALA A 140 27.94 -8.18 -2.55
CA ALA A 140 29.37 -8.01 -2.83
C ALA A 140 30.00 -6.81 -2.08
N ASN A 141 29.19 -5.80 -1.74
CA ASN A 141 29.61 -4.55 -1.11
C ASN A 141 28.73 -4.22 0.12
N PRO A 142 28.75 -5.03 1.18
CA PRO A 142 27.84 -4.90 2.32
C PRO A 142 27.95 -3.57 3.06
N ASP A 143 29.11 -2.94 3.06
CA ASP A 143 29.36 -1.63 3.69
C ASP A 143 28.67 -0.46 2.94
N GLU A 144 28.21 -0.70 1.72
CA GLU A 144 27.48 0.29 0.93
C GLU A 144 25.96 0.30 1.27
N LYS A 145 25.44 -0.79 1.84
CA LYS A 145 24.02 -0.93 2.21
C LYS A 145 23.77 -0.36 3.60
N SER A 146 23.04 0.74 3.69
CA SER A 146 22.77 1.44 4.95
C SER A 146 21.44 1.07 5.59
N SER A 147 20.52 0.42 4.86
CA SER A 147 19.17 0.06 5.35
C SER A 147 18.50 -0.96 4.43
N ASP A 148 17.25 -1.34 4.77
CA ASP A 148 16.39 -2.15 3.92
C ASP A 148 15.66 -1.33 2.83
N HIS A 149 15.75 -0.01 2.86
CA HIS A 149 15.05 0.88 1.94
C HIS A 149 15.97 1.35 0.83
N THR A 150 15.53 1.23 -0.42
CA THR A 150 16.32 1.60 -1.59
C THR A 150 15.47 2.35 -2.62
N LEU A 151 15.90 3.57 -2.95
CA LEU A 151 15.41 4.33 -4.10
C LEU A 151 16.32 4.04 -5.29
N ILE A 152 15.75 3.55 -6.37
CA ILE A 152 16.45 3.22 -7.61
C ILE A 152 16.05 4.24 -8.68
N LEU A 153 17.05 4.96 -9.18
CA LEU A 153 16.90 5.94 -10.24
C LEU A 153 17.56 5.39 -11.52
N THR A 154 16.92 5.60 -12.66
CA THR A 154 17.46 5.21 -13.95
C THR A 154 17.20 6.26 -15.01
N PRO A 155 18.15 6.56 -15.91
CA PRO A 155 17.97 7.55 -16.97
C PRO A 155 17.25 6.98 -18.20
N VAL A 156 16.40 5.99 -18.02
CA VAL A 156 15.63 5.40 -19.10
C VAL A 156 14.35 6.20 -19.33
N GLU A 157 14.17 6.69 -20.54
CA GLU A 157 12.94 7.32 -20.99
C GLU A 157 12.21 6.36 -21.93
N ASP A 158 10.97 6.08 -21.62
CA ASP A 158 10.04 5.46 -22.55
C ASP A 158 9.25 6.56 -23.23
N HIS A 159 9.55 6.82 -24.49
CA HIS A 159 8.89 7.88 -25.28
C HIS A 159 7.44 7.52 -25.62
N ASP A 160 7.10 6.23 -25.67
CA ASP A 160 5.76 5.74 -25.96
C ASP A 160 4.87 5.75 -24.70
N ASN A 161 5.48 5.65 -23.52
CA ASN A 161 4.81 5.73 -22.23
C ASN A 161 5.62 6.55 -21.21
N PRO A 162 5.47 7.88 -21.22
CA PRO A 162 6.26 8.80 -20.38
C PRO A 162 5.92 8.70 -18.88
N ASP A 163 4.97 7.86 -18.49
CA ASP A 163 4.57 7.64 -17.08
C ASP A 163 5.28 6.46 -16.44
N VAL A 164 6.09 5.71 -17.19
CA VAL A 164 6.87 4.59 -16.67
C VAL A 164 8.35 4.97 -16.43
N PRO A 165 9.00 4.27 -15.51
CA PRO A 165 8.46 3.40 -14.45
C PRO A 165 8.51 4.10 -13.10
N PHE A 166 7.42 4.71 -12.67
CA PHE A 166 7.25 5.12 -11.28
C PHE A 166 6.44 4.06 -10.58
N TYR A 167 7.05 3.27 -9.69
CA TYR A 167 6.35 2.28 -8.88
C TYR A 167 7.14 1.90 -7.64
N GLY A 168 6.42 1.52 -6.58
CA GLY A 168 6.97 0.96 -5.36
C GLY A 168 6.88 -0.57 -5.36
N TRP A 169 7.90 -1.24 -4.83
CA TRP A 169 7.94 -2.69 -4.65
C TRP A 169 8.49 -3.04 -3.26
N GLY A 170 7.59 -3.15 -2.29
CA GLY A 170 7.99 -3.32 -0.90
C GLY A 170 8.80 -2.13 -0.40
N ARG A 171 10.05 -2.34 -0.04
CA ARG A 171 10.98 -1.28 0.40
C ARG A 171 11.92 -0.80 -0.71
N TYR A 172 11.72 -1.26 -1.94
CA TYR A 172 12.30 -0.67 -3.14
C TYR A 172 11.30 0.27 -3.77
N CYS A 173 11.79 1.36 -4.33
CA CYS A 173 10.99 2.24 -5.17
C CYS A 173 11.83 2.72 -6.34
N PHE A 174 11.16 3.01 -7.46
CA PHE A 174 11.80 3.39 -8.70
C PHE A 174 11.37 4.78 -9.13
N ALA A 175 12.28 5.52 -9.73
CA ALA A 175 11.97 6.75 -10.44
C ALA A 175 12.87 6.89 -11.68
N LEU A 176 12.36 7.59 -12.70
CA LEU A 176 13.17 7.94 -13.86
C LEU A 176 13.88 9.27 -13.64
N ASP A 177 15.13 9.35 -14.05
CA ASP A 177 15.86 10.60 -14.15
C ASP A 177 15.62 11.24 -15.54
N TYR A 178 14.75 12.24 -15.59
CA TYR A 178 14.47 13.05 -16.77
C TYR A 178 15.34 14.31 -16.80
N THR A 179 15.65 14.79 -17.98
CA THR A 179 16.54 15.95 -18.17
C THR A 179 16.02 17.23 -17.48
N GLU A 180 14.70 17.43 -17.48
CA GLU A 180 14.03 18.60 -16.90
C GLU A 180 13.65 18.40 -15.42
N MET A 181 14.00 17.27 -14.85
CA MET A 181 13.75 16.96 -13.44
C MET A 181 14.73 17.72 -12.54
N ASP A 182 14.38 18.98 -12.24
CA ASP A 182 15.20 19.89 -11.46
C ASP A 182 14.31 20.85 -10.67
N VAL A 183 14.61 21.02 -9.37
CA VAL A 183 13.82 21.88 -8.46
C VAL A 183 13.82 23.37 -8.87
N GLN A 184 14.84 23.82 -9.62
CA GLN A 184 14.89 25.19 -10.12
C GLN A 184 13.72 25.56 -11.05
N PHE A 185 13.06 24.58 -11.67
CA PHE A 185 11.94 24.78 -12.58
C PHE A 185 10.58 24.81 -11.92
N PHE A 186 10.51 24.61 -10.60
CA PHE A 186 9.24 24.70 -9.89
C PHE A 186 8.58 26.06 -10.05
N GLY A 187 7.26 26.03 -10.36
CA GLY A 187 6.44 27.23 -10.52
C GLY A 187 6.58 27.91 -11.88
N GLU A 188 7.43 27.42 -12.81
CA GLU A 188 7.45 27.92 -14.17
C GLU A 188 6.17 27.52 -14.92
N ASP A 189 5.57 28.47 -15.62
CA ASP A 189 4.49 28.21 -16.58
C ASP A 189 5.07 27.82 -17.94
N SER A 190 5.68 26.64 -17.99
CA SER A 190 6.39 26.10 -19.15
C SER A 190 6.31 24.58 -19.18
N LYS A 191 6.68 23.95 -20.32
CA LYS A 191 6.76 22.49 -20.41
C LYS A 191 7.72 21.94 -19.35
N ARG A 192 8.92 22.50 -19.19
CA ARG A 192 9.90 22.04 -18.20
C ARG A 192 9.42 22.19 -16.75
N GLY A 193 8.67 23.28 -16.44
CA GLY A 193 8.06 23.44 -15.11
C GLY A 193 6.95 22.41 -14.86
N ASN A 194 6.21 22.03 -15.91
CA ASN A 194 5.22 20.94 -15.84
C ASN A 194 5.91 19.58 -15.63
N ASP A 195 6.99 19.32 -16.37
CA ASP A 195 7.76 18.09 -16.27
C ASP A 195 8.45 17.98 -14.90
N ALA A 196 9.06 19.07 -14.40
CA ALA A 196 9.63 19.11 -13.06
C ALA A 196 8.57 18.77 -11.98
N THR A 197 7.38 19.36 -12.06
CA THR A 197 6.25 19.05 -11.17
C THR A 197 5.89 17.57 -11.22
N LYS A 198 5.67 17.03 -12.43
CA LYS A 198 5.24 15.65 -12.63
C LYS A 198 6.28 14.64 -12.11
N TYR A 199 7.53 14.79 -12.52
CA TYR A 199 8.55 13.77 -12.26
C TYR A 199 9.13 13.86 -10.85
N ILE A 200 9.28 15.05 -10.27
CA ILE A 200 9.68 15.18 -8.87
C ILE A 200 8.53 14.76 -7.95
N GLY A 201 7.29 15.17 -8.26
CA GLY A 201 6.11 14.71 -7.53
C GLY A 201 5.97 13.19 -7.57
N GLY A 202 6.16 12.58 -8.76
CA GLY A 202 6.18 11.13 -8.94
C GLY A 202 7.27 10.46 -8.12
N LEU A 203 8.52 10.95 -8.17
CA LEU A 203 9.61 10.43 -7.35
C LEU A 203 9.28 10.43 -5.86
N LEU A 204 8.75 11.55 -5.34
CA LEU A 204 8.43 11.67 -3.91
C LEU A 204 7.24 10.78 -3.52
N HIS A 205 6.28 10.56 -4.42
CA HIS A 205 5.16 9.62 -4.24
C HIS A 205 5.67 8.17 -4.17
N GLU A 206 6.48 7.74 -5.15
CA GLU A 206 7.05 6.39 -5.17
C GLU A 206 8.00 6.15 -4.00
N LEU A 207 8.77 7.19 -3.60
CA LEU A 207 9.55 7.13 -2.37
C LEU A 207 8.64 6.90 -1.15
N GLY A 208 7.45 7.52 -1.11
CA GLY A 208 6.44 7.24 -0.09
C GLY A 208 6.11 5.76 0.00
N HIS A 209 5.86 5.09 -1.15
CA HIS A 209 5.65 3.64 -1.18
C HIS A 209 6.88 2.87 -0.67
N GLY A 210 8.07 3.23 -1.12
CA GLY A 210 9.32 2.67 -0.62
C GLY A 210 9.53 2.86 0.89
N LEU A 211 8.86 3.83 1.50
CA LEU A 211 8.81 4.08 2.94
C LEU A 211 7.56 3.47 3.61
N ASN A 212 6.93 2.47 2.99
CA ASN A 212 5.76 1.71 3.45
C ASN A 212 4.42 2.46 3.45
N LEU A 213 4.31 3.61 2.78
CA LEU A 213 3.06 4.35 2.72
C LEU A 213 2.08 3.74 1.71
N PRO A 214 0.83 3.44 2.09
CA PRO A 214 -0.23 3.13 1.14
C PRO A 214 -0.79 4.41 0.49
N HIS A 215 -1.53 4.25 -0.60
CA HIS A 215 -2.32 5.34 -1.16
C HIS A 215 -3.32 5.90 -0.14
N ASN A 216 -3.58 7.20 -0.23
CA ASN A 216 -4.65 7.87 0.50
C ASN A 216 -5.05 9.19 -0.19
N LYS A 217 -6.26 9.62 0.11
CA LYS A 217 -6.82 10.90 -0.32
C LYS A 217 -6.93 11.85 0.86
N GLU A 218 -6.87 13.14 0.59
CA GLU A 218 -7.25 14.17 1.56
C GLU A 218 -8.72 14.01 2.00
N LYS A 219 -9.01 14.34 3.25
CA LYS A 219 -10.40 14.48 3.73
C LYS A 219 -11.07 15.70 3.07
N VAL A 220 -12.39 15.73 3.03
CA VAL A 220 -13.14 16.88 2.48
C VAL A 220 -12.74 18.18 3.19
N SER A 221 -12.58 18.16 4.51
CA SER A 221 -12.12 19.32 5.27
C SER A 221 -10.69 19.74 4.90
N GLU A 222 -9.79 18.79 4.68
CA GLU A 222 -8.39 19.04 4.28
C GLU A 222 -8.31 19.63 2.88
N ALA A 223 -9.09 19.11 1.93
CA ALA A 223 -9.21 19.66 0.56
C ALA A 223 -9.65 21.13 0.53
N SER A 224 -10.44 21.54 1.53
CA SER A 224 -10.94 22.92 1.64
C SER A 224 -9.90 23.89 2.21
N LEU A 225 -8.81 23.39 2.82
CA LEU A 225 -7.75 24.22 3.39
C LEU A 225 -6.72 24.60 2.34
N SER A 226 -6.59 25.90 2.07
CA SER A 226 -5.62 26.43 1.11
C SER A 226 -4.16 26.08 1.43
N SER A 227 -3.85 25.67 2.64
CA SER A 227 -2.51 25.28 3.09
C SER A 227 -2.18 23.79 2.89
N LYS A 228 -3.19 22.92 2.70
CA LYS A 228 -3.02 21.47 2.54
C LYS A 228 -3.13 21.05 1.07
N GLY A 229 -4.22 21.34 0.42
CA GLY A 229 -4.44 20.96 -0.98
C GLY A 229 -4.63 19.45 -1.14
N THR A 230 -3.77 18.79 -1.90
CA THR A 230 -3.92 17.39 -2.29
C THR A 230 -2.90 16.49 -1.58
N SER A 231 -3.32 15.29 -1.15
CA SER A 231 -2.39 14.32 -0.56
C SER A 231 -1.33 13.86 -1.56
N LEU A 232 -0.06 13.82 -1.13
CA LEU A 232 1.04 13.29 -1.95
C LEU A 232 0.78 11.83 -2.33
N MET A 233 0.29 11.02 -1.39
CA MET A 233 -0.02 9.59 -1.64
C MET A 233 -1.35 9.37 -2.37
N GLY A 234 -2.03 10.44 -2.78
CA GLY A 234 -3.13 10.46 -3.73
C GLY A 234 -2.68 11.09 -5.04
N SER A 235 -3.44 12.08 -5.53
CA SER A 235 -3.14 12.77 -6.79
C SER A 235 -2.20 13.98 -6.65
N GLY A 236 -1.66 14.23 -5.46
CA GLY A 236 -0.77 15.38 -5.20
C GLY A 236 0.56 15.35 -5.95
N ASN A 237 1.00 14.16 -6.38
CA ASN A 237 2.17 14.00 -7.25
C ASN A 237 2.04 14.77 -8.58
N TYR A 238 0.85 14.89 -9.16
CA TYR A 238 0.61 15.61 -10.42
C TYR A 238 0.62 17.12 -10.31
N THR A 239 0.48 17.65 -9.09
CA THR A 239 0.39 19.09 -8.82
C THR A 239 1.52 19.60 -7.92
N TYR A 240 2.48 18.73 -7.57
CA TYR A 240 3.58 19.02 -6.66
C TYR A 240 4.39 20.26 -7.13
N GLY A 241 4.63 21.18 -6.20
CA GLY A 241 5.33 22.44 -6.51
C GLY A 241 4.48 23.51 -7.22
N LYS A 242 3.25 23.21 -7.68
CA LYS A 242 2.30 24.16 -8.30
C LYS A 242 1.14 24.52 -7.38
N THR A 243 0.56 23.52 -6.75
CA THR A 243 -0.47 23.71 -5.74
C THR A 243 -0.02 23.07 -4.42
N PRO A 244 -0.60 23.45 -3.29
CA PRO A 244 -0.27 22.83 -2.02
C PRO A 244 -0.45 21.32 -2.07
N THR A 245 0.56 20.62 -1.57
CA THR A 245 0.58 19.16 -1.43
C THR A 245 1.03 18.84 -0.01
N PHE A 246 0.50 17.79 0.58
CA PHE A 246 0.79 17.44 1.97
C PHE A 246 0.86 15.91 2.18
N LEU A 247 1.40 15.49 3.34
CA LEU A 247 1.25 14.13 3.85
C LEU A 247 0.10 14.10 4.86
N THR A 248 -0.70 13.05 4.82
CA THR A 248 -1.74 12.83 5.83
C THR A 248 -1.13 12.44 7.18
N GLU A 249 -1.87 12.64 8.27
CA GLU A 249 -1.46 12.19 9.60
C GLU A 249 -1.20 10.68 9.63
N ALA A 250 -2.00 9.89 8.93
CA ALA A 250 -1.81 8.43 8.83
C ALA A 250 -0.49 8.08 8.12
N SER A 251 -0.12 8.81 7.07
CA SER A 251 1.21 8.65 6.45
C SER A 251 2.34 8.97 7.43
N CYS A 252 2.21 10.03 8.20
CA CYS A 252 3.23 10.41 9.19
C CYS A 252 3.32 9.41 10.36
N ALA A 253 2.19 8.81 10.78
CA ALA A 253 2.19 7.76 11.80
C ALA A 253 2.94 6.49 11.34
N ILE A 254 2.80 6.09 10.07
CA ILE A 254 3.56 4.99 9.49
C ILE A 254 5.04 5.34 9.38
N LEU A 255 5.36 6.53 8.86
CA LEU A 255 6.76 7.01 8.75
C LEU A 255 7.48 7.04 10.09
N ASN A 256 6.78 7.35 11.19
CA ASN A 256 7.38 7.42 12.52
C ASN A 256 8.06 6.09 12.95
N ASN A 257 7.58 4.97 12.43
CA ASN A 257 8.13 3.63 12.69
C ASN A 257 9.00 3.09 11.54
N CYS A 258 9.18 3.86 10.48
CA CYS A 258 10.01 3.45 9.34
C CYS A 258 11.50 3.46 9.72
N GLN A 259 12.24 2.41 9.33
CA GLN A 259 13.66 2.23 9.68
C GLN A 259 14.51 3.46 9.39
N VAL A 260 14.37 4.05 8.22
CA VAL A 260 15.19 5.21 7.80
C VAL A 260 14.68 6.56 8.35
N VAL A 261 13.59 6.57 9.11
CA VAL A 261 13.05 7.75 9.80
C VAL A 261 13.29 7.65 11.31
N SER A 262 13.52 6.45 11.82
CA SER A 262 13.72 6.19 13.25
C SER A 262 15.05 6.71 13.77
N ASP A 263 15.03 7.17 15.02
CA ASP A 263 16.22 7.66 15.74
C ASP A 263 16.85 6.57 16.64
N PHE A 264 16.32 5.35 16.62
CA PHE A 264 16.75 4.25 17.49
C PHE A 264 17.04 2.97 16.74
N GLU A 265 17.82 2.10 17.36
CA GLU A 265 18.09 0.77 16.84
C GLU A 265 16.96 -0.19 17.22
N ASN A 266 16.51 -0.97 16.26
CA ASN A 266 15.51 -2.01 16.45
C ASN A 266 15.75 -3.19 15.50
N SER A 267 15.14 -4.33 15.78
CA SER A 267 15.01 -5.43 14.81
C SER A 267 13.86 -5.12 13.86
N PHE A 268 14.10 -4.18 12.92
CA PHE A 268 13.08 -3.70 12.00
C PHE A 268 12.50 -4.84 11.17
N TYR A 269 11.21 -4.72 10.85
CA TYR A 269 10.43 -5.58 9.95
C TYR A 269 10.44 -7.07 10.29
N THR A 270 10.85 -7.43 11.52
CA THR A 270 10.63 -8.79 11.98
C THR A 270 9.15 -9.02 12.21
N SER A 271 8.63 -10.16 11.75
CA SER A 271 7.21 -10.50 11.80
C SER A 271 6.61 -10.31 13.19
N ALA A 272 5.41 -9.79 13.25
CA ALA A 272 4.62 -9.63 14.46
C ALA A 272 3.36 -10.51 14.37
N THR A 273 2.94 -11.04 15.50
CA THR A 273 1.65 -11.72 15.63
C THR A 273 0.66 -10.74 16.25
N LEU A 274 -0.46 -10.50 15.59
CA LEU A 274 -1.53 -9.66 16.11
C LEU A 274 -2.89 -10.29 15.84
N THR A 275 -3.75 -10.29 16.86
CA THR A 275 -5.14 -10.70 16.76
C THR A 275 -6.04 -9.59 17.29
N VAL A 276 -7.10 -9.27 16.57
CA VAL A 276 -8.14 -8.35 17.06
C VAL A 276 -9.01 -9.12 18.05
N GLY A 277 -9.07 -8.66 19.30
CA GLY A 277 -9.82 -9.31 20.38
C GLY A 277 -11.29 -8.97 20.32
N SER A 278 -11.62 -7.68 20.21
CA SER A 278 -12.97 -7.18 20.04
C SER A 278 -12.98 -5.98 19.10
N ILE A 279 -14.10 -5.77 18.45
CA ILE A 279 -14.34 -4.59 17.63
C ILE A 279 -15.80 -4.18 17.74
N LEU A 280 -16.06 -2.94 18.15
CA LEU A 280 -17.39 -2.34 18.19
C LEU A 280 -17.46 -1.27 17.11
N ALA A 281 -18.53 -1.26 16.35
CA ALA A 281 -18.74 -0.29 15.29
C ALA A 281 -20.19 0.22 15.31
N SER A 282 -20.37 1.54 15.26
CA SER A 282 -21.67 2.19 15.22
C SER A 282 -21.66 3.43 14.33
N TYR A 283 -22.83 3.84 13.88
CA TYR A 283 -23.05 5.14 13.26
C TYR A 283 -23.95 5.98 14.16
N GLU A 284 -23.41 7.06 14.71
CA GLU A 284 -24.09 7.95 15.63
C GLU A 284 -23.63 9.40 15.41
N ASP A 285 -24.54 10.34 15.49
CA ASP A 285 -24.26 11.78 15.38
C ASP A 285 -23.47 12.18 14.14
N GLY A 286 -23.74 11.53 13.00
CA GLY A 286 -23.04 11.80 11.74
C GLY A 286 -21.60 11.28 11.69
N LYS A 287 -21.23 10.33 12.55
CA LYS A 287 -19.90 9.77 12.67
C LYS A 287 -19.93 8.25 12.64
N LEU A 288 -19.05 7.66 11.87
CA LEU A 288 -18.71 6.25 11.99
C LEU A 288 -17.74 6.14 13.18
N LYS A 289 -18.18 5.48 14.26
CA LYS A 289 -17.39 5.23 15.46
C LYS A 289 -16.91 3.80 15.45
N LEU A 290 -15.65 3.61 15.80
CA LEU A 290 -15.02 2.30 15.91
C LEU A 290 -14.17 2.27 17.16
N SER A 291 -14.31 1.22 17.96
CA SER A 291 -13.42 0.93 19.08
C SER A 291 -13.13 -0.56 19.16
N GLY A 292 -12.03 -0.92 19.80
CA GLY A 292 -11.67 -2.32 19.92
C GLY A 292 -10.42 -2.54 20.76
N THR A 293 -10.12 -3.84 20.97
CA THR A 293 -8.92 -4.31 21.64
C THR A 293 -8.18 -5.30 20.75
N PHE A 294 -6.91 -5.49 21.00
CA PHE A 294 -6.09 -6.46 20.28
C PHE A 294 -5.03 -7.08 21.19
N ASN A 295 -4.52 -8.25 20.78
CA ASN A 295 -3.37 -8.88 21.40
C ASN A 295 -2.23 -8.94 20.39
N THR A 296 -1.01 -8.71 20.85
CA THR A 296 0.18 -8.71 20.01
C THR A 296 1.42 -9.09 20.80
N ASP A 297 2.41 -9.68 20.10
CA ASP A 297 3.73 -10.01 20.64
C ASP A 297 4.75 -8.87 20.48
N LYS A 298 4.39 -7.78 19.79
CA LYS A 298 5.23 -6.59 19.58
C LYS A 298 4.43 -5.30 19.75
N ASP A 299 5.03 -4.32 20.38
CA ASP A 299 4.40 -3.05 20.67
C ASP A 299 3.85 -2.38 19.41
N VAL A 300 2.63 -1.90 19.51
CA VAL A 300 1.94 -1.05 18.52
C VAL A 300 1.78 0.33 19.12
N ASN A 301 2.16 1.38 18.42
CA ASN A 301 2.01 2.75 18.91
C ASN A 301 0.90 3.55 18.23
N TYR A 302 0.51 3.16 17.01
CA TYR A 302 -0.58 3.81 16.25
C TYR A 302 -1.43 2.78 15.52
N VAL A 303 -2.73 3.05 15.43
CA VAL A 303 -3.63 2.40 14.48
C VAL A 303 -4.04 3.43 13.43
N CYS A 304 -3.83 3.11 12.16
CA CYS A 304 -4.30 3.91 11.04
C CYS A 304 -5.56 3.25 10.43
N PHE A 305 -6.54 4.08 10.12
CA PHE A 305 -7.82 3.69 9.55
C PHE A 305 -7.93 4.28 8.16
N TYR A 306 -8.10 3.44 7.15
CA TYR A 306 -8.26 3.81 5.75
C TYR A 306 -9.64 3.40 5.29
N CYS A 307 -10.49 4.36 4.98
CA CYS A 307 -11.82 4.11 4.42
C CYS A 307 -11.76 4.34 2.91
N ASP A 308 -11.78 3.24 2.17
CA ASP A 308 -11.62 3.23 0.74
C ASP A 308 -12.94 2.88 0.05
N PRO A 309 -13.48 3.72 -0.86
CA PRO A 309 -14.59 3.30 -1.69
C PRO A 309 -14.15 2.12 -2.55
N ALA A 310 -14.92 1.01 -2.50
CA ALA A 310 -14.63 -0.21 -3.26
C ALA A 310 -14.89 0.01 -4.76
N THR A 311 -14.03 0.80 -5.38
CA THR A 311 -13.99 1.13 -6.81
C THR A 311 -12.68 0.64 -7.40
N ASP A 312 -12.61 0.47 -8.72
CA ASP A 312 -11.38 0.04 -9.42
C ASP A 312 -10.35 1.19 -9.51
N ASN A 313 -9.95 1.73 -8.37
CA ASN A 313 -9.11 2.91 -8.25
C ASN A 313 -7.81 2.66 -7.46
N ALA A 314 -7.37 1.42 -7.30
CA ALA A 314 -6.12 1.07 -6.62
C ALA A 314 -5.88 1.84 -5.30
N ASP A 315 -6.94 2.02 -4.49
CA ASP A 315 -6.94 2.66 -3.16
C ASP A 315 -6.65 4.18 -3.13
N TYR A 316 -6.56 4.85 -4.29
CA TYR A 316 -6.27 6.29 -4.37
C TYR A 316 -7.33 7.18 -3.72
N ASP A 317 -8.55 6.69 -3.50
CA ASP A 317 -9.66 7.44 -2.92
C ASP A 317 -9.85 7.20 -1.41
N ALA A 318 -8.94 6.46 -0.76
CA ALA A 318 -9.03 6.15 0.66
C ALA A 318 -8.80 7.38 1.55
N VAL A 319 -9.80 7.83 2.29
CA VAL A 319 -9.62 8.82 3.35
C VAL A 319 -9.09 8.14 4.63
N SER A 320 -8.23 8.83 5.39
CA SER A 320 -7.51 8.18 6.48
C SER A 320 -7.50 8.96 7.80
N TRP A 321 -7.39 8.23 8.90
CA TRP A 321 -7.19 8.72 10.27
C TRP A 321 -6.06 7.94 10.92
N ALA A 322 -5.38 8.53 11.90
CA ALA A 322 -4.39 7.86 12.74
C ALA A 322 -4.61 8.23 14.20
N LEU A 323 -4.49 7.25 15.08
CA LEU A 323 -4.67 7.45 16.51
C LEU A 323 -3.64 6.65 17.29
N PRO A 324 -3.11 7.21 18.38
CA PRO A 324 -2.24 6.46 19.28
C PRO A 324 -3.03 5.33 19.96
N VAL A 325 -2.35 4.24 20.26
CA VAL A 325 -2.89 3.10 20.98
C VAL A 325 -2.95 3.41 22.48
N GLY A 326 -4.05 2.98 23.13
CA GLY A 326 -4.18 3.00 24.59
C GLY A 326 -3.22 2.02 25.28
N ASN A 327 -2.91 2.26 26.55
CA ASN A 327 -1.97 1.43 27.33
C ASN A 327 -2.42 -0.03 27.53
N ASP A 328 -3.68 -0.33 27.25
CA ASP A 328 -4.32 -1.64 27.35
C ASP A 328 -4.50 -2.32 25.98
N ASN A 329 -3.76 -1.89 24.97
CA ASN A 329 -3.91 -2.32 23.58
C ASN A 329 -5.35 -2.10 23.05
N SER A 330 -5.92 -0.95 23.40
CA SER A 330 -7.21 -0.50 22.89
C SER A 330 -7.04 0.60 21.85
N PHE A 331 -8.05 0.75 21.01
CA PHE A 331 -8.18 1.86 20.08
C PHE A 331 -9.62 2.37 20.04
N GLU A 332 -9.78 3.66 19.76
CA GLU A 332 -11.07 4.29 19.53
C GLU A 332 -10.93 5.38 18.47
N VAL A 333 -11.80 5.38 17.45
CA VAL A 333 -11.83 6.39 16.40
C VAL A 333 -13.24 6.88 16.15
N SER A 334 -13.35 8.16 15.81
CA SER A 334 -14.59 8.79 15.41
C SER A 334 -14.39 9.50 14.08
N MET A 335 -14.99 8.97 13.02
CA MET A 335 -14.79 9.38 11.63
C MET A 335 -16.05 10.08 11.11
N PRO A 336 -16.08 11.43 11.04
CA PRO A 336 -17.22 12.17 10.53
C PRO A 336 -17.51 11.76 9.08
N ILE A 337 -18.77 11.44 8.74
CA ILE A 337 -19.13 11.07 7.36
C ILE A 337 -19.04 12.25 6.39
N SER A 338 -18.98 13.49 6.91
CA SER A 338 -18.71 14.70 6.10
C SER A 338 -17.34 14.70 5.45
N GLU A 339 -16.40 13.88 5.95
CA GLU A 339 -15.03 13.76 5.42
C GLU A 339 -14.92 12.83 4.19
N PHE A 340 -15.97 12.07 3.91
CA PHE A 340 -16.00 11.13 2.78
C PHE A 340 -16.44 11.83 1.50
N HIS A 341 -15.69 11.66 0.43
CA HIS A 341 -16.00 12.25 -0.88
C HIS A 341 -17.15 11.54 -1.60
N GLN A 342 -17.25 10.22 -1.42
CA GLN A 342 -18.28 9.38 -2.05
C GLN A 342 -19.18 8.80 -0.97
N LYS A 343 -20.48 8.96 -1.14
CA LYS A 343 -21.52 8.43 -0.24
C LYS A 343 -22.60 7.74 -1.07
N GLY A 344 -23.84 8.15 -0.99
CA GLY A 344 -24.94 7.58 -1.79
C GLY A 344 -25.21 6.12 -1.43
N ASN A 345 -24.83 5.21 -2.34
CA ASN A 345 -24.92 3.75 -2.16
C ASN A 345 -23.56 3.08 -2.42
N THR A 346 -22.47 3.74 -2.05
CA THR A 346 -21.11 3.29 -2.32
C THR A 346 -20.66 2.25 -1.28
N PRO A 347 -20.18 1.08 -1.71
CA PRO A 347 -19.50 0.13 -0.83
C PRO A 347 -18.13 0.66 -0.44
N TYR A 348 -17.67 0.33 0.77
CA TYR A 348 -16.39 0.71 1.33
C TYR A 348 -15.66 -0.46 1.95
N VAL A 349 -14.34 -0.42 1.87
CA VAL A 349 -13.43 -1.24 2.67
C VAL A 349 -12.76 -0.35 3.71
N LEU A 350 -12.96 -0.67 4.98
CA LEU A 350 -12.24 -0.09 6.11
C LEU A 350 -11.03 -0.98 6.40
N ARG A 351 -9.83 -0.45 6.22
CA ARG A 351 -8.57 -1.11 6.56
C ARG A 351 -8.02 -0.55 7.85
N LEU A 352 -7.71 -1.40 8.81
CA LEU A 352 -6.99 -1.10 10.03
C LEU A 352 -5.54 -1.52 9.86
N LEU A 353 -4.62 -0.58 10.00
CA LEU A 353 -3.18 -0.80 9.95
C LEU A 353 -2.61 -0.56 11.34
N PHE A 354 -2.24 -1.64 12.02
CA PHE A 354 -1.59 -1.59 13.32
C PHE A 354 -0.08 -1.41 13.09
N ASN A 355 0.43 -0.23 13.44
CA ASN A 355 1.81 0.14 13.20
C ASN A 355 2.67 -0.28 14.38
N HIS A 356 3.43 -1.36 14.21
CA HIS A 356 4.37 -1.82 15.22
C HIS A 356 5.60 -0.91 15.30
N VAL A 357 6.12 -0.74 16.51
CA VAL A 357 7.30 0.13 16.76
C VAL A 357 8.52 -0.31 15.94
N ASN A 358 8.59 -1.58 15.52
CA ASN A 358 9.65 -2.09 14.65
C ASN A 358 9.40 -1.88 13.15
N GLY A 359 8.39 -1.10 12.76
CA GLY A 359 8.06 -0.80 11.37
C GLY A 359 7.21 -1.87 10.65
N GLU A 360 6.93 -3.01 11.28
CA GLU A 360 5.99 -4.00 10.76
C GLU A 360 4.57 -3.47 10.84
N ILE A 361 3.70 -3.89 9.91
CA ILE A 361 2.30 -3.45 9.85
C ILE A 361 1.37 -4.66 9.77
N SER A 362 0.60 -4.89 10.84
CA SER A 362 -0.49 -5.87 10.82
C SER A 362 -1.75 -5.24 10.24
N LYS A 363 -2.40 -5.94 9.28
CA LYS A 363 -3.53 -5.39 8.49
C LYS A 363 -4.78 -6.22 8.70
N PHE A 364 -5.91 -5.53 8.95
CA PHE A 364 -7.25 -6.12 8.99
C PHE A 364 -8.21 -5.29 8.13
N SER A 365 -9.21 -5.95 7.53
CA SER A 365 -10.16 -5.29 6.65
C SER A 365 -11.59 -5.65 7.01
N TYR A 366 -12.47 -4.66 6.97
CA TYR A 366 -13.89 -4.77 7.22
C TYR A 366 -14.67 -4.07 6.11
N SER A 367 -15.82 -4.58 5.74
CA SER A 367 -16.65 -3.97 4.70
C SER A 367 -17.87 -3.28 5.32
N PHE A 368 -18.21 -2.11 4.78
CA PHE A 368 -19.47 -1.43 5.06
C PHE A 368 -19.99 -0.77 3.77
N THR A 369 -21.24 -0.31 3.77
CA THR A 369 -21.83 0.29 2.58
C THR A 369 -22.60 1.54 2.97
N PHE A 370 -22.42 2.64 2.25
CA PHE A 370 -23.36 3.74 2.35
C PHE A 370 -24.69 3.35 1.69
N LYS A 371 -25.80 3.76 2.29
CA LYS A 371 -27.13 3.69 1.73
C LYS A 371 -27.87 4.98 2.03
N ASN A 372 -28.26 5.70 0.98
CA ASN A 372 -28.85 7.04 1.11
C ASN A 372 -28.00 7.98 1.97
N ASP A 373 -26.69 8.00 1.73
CA ASP A 373 -25.68 8.81 2.42
C ASP A 373 -25.40 8.44 3.89
N GLU A 374 -25.98 7.35 4.41
CA GLU A 374 -25.71 6.84 5.75
C GLU A 374 -24.97 5.50 5.69
N PRO A 375 -23.94 5.26 6.52
CA PRO A 375 -23.22 4.00 6.53
C PRO A 375 -24.05 2.89 7.19
N ILE A 376 -24.17 1.77 6.50
CA ILE A 376 -24.70 0.51 7.03
C ILE A 376 -23.52 -0.36 7.43
N ILE A 377 -23.39 -0.61 8.74
CA ILE A 377 -22.29 -1.35 9.34
C ILE A 377 -22.76 -2.76 9.68
N GLU A 378 -22.16 -3.74 8.99
CA GLU A 378 -22.51 -5.16 9.16
C GLU A 378 -21.34 -5.97 9.78
N PHE A 379 -20.31 -5.30 10.27
CA PHE A 379 -19.20 -5.88 10.99
C PHE A 379 -19.16 -5.39 12.44
N GLY A 380 -18.25 -5.93 13.21
CA GLY A 380 -18.08 -5.63 14.63
C GLY A 380 -18.83 -6.64 15.51
N ASP A 381 -18.34 -6.77 16.73
CA ASP A 381 -18.95 -7.69 17.68
C ASP A 381 -20.40 -7.30 17.95
N LYS A 382 -21.23 -8.30 17.89
CA LYS A 382 -22.55 -8.24 18.45
C LYS A 382 -22.48 -8.91 19.82
N GLU A 383 -23.27 -8.48 20.75
CA GLU A 383 -23.45 -9.19 22.01
C GLU A 383 -24.17 -10.51 21.72
N ASN A 384 -23.36 -11.48 21.26
CA ASN A 384 -23.90 -12.80 20.97
C ASN A 384 -24.29 -13.51 22.27
N PHE A 385 -25.33 -14.31 22.21
CA PHE A 385 -25.74 -15.13 23.32
C PHE A 385 -24.66 -16.15 23.72
N ASP A 386 -24.57 -16.48 25.01
CA ASP A 386 -23.70 -17.54 25.50
C ASP A 386 -24.10 -18.90 24.90
N ARG A 387 -23.20 -19.51 24.15
CA ARG A 387 -23.40 -20.78 23.43
C ARG A 387 -22.95 -22.02 24.22
N SER A 388 -22.44 -21.86 25.42
CA SER A 388 -21.83 -22.95 26.20
C SER A 388 -22.78 -24.13 26.45
N LYS A 389 -24.08 -23.89 26.38
CA LYS A 389 -25.12 -24.91 26.55
C LYS A 389 -25.83 -25.29 25.24
N TRP A 390 -25.46 -24.70 24.11
CA TRP A 390 -26.08 -24.99 22.83
C TRP A 390 -25.61 -26.34 22.30
N GLN A 391 -26.47 -26.99 21.52
CA GLN A 391 -26.16 -28.27 20.91
C GLN A 391 -26.68 -28.33 19.47
N VAL A 392 -25.91 -28.87 18.57
CA VAL A 392 -26.42 -29.32 17.28
C VAL A 392 -27.16 -30.64 17.52
N ILE A 393 -28.48 -30.64 17.31
CA ILE A 393 -29.35 -31.77 17.62
C ILE A 393 -29.77 -32.57 16.39
N ASP A 394 -29.59 -32.02 15.19
CA ASP A 394 -29.88 -32.69 13.93
C ASP A 394 -29.05 -32.03 12.80
N PHE A 395 -28.65 -32.83 11.82
CA PHE A 395 -27.88 -32.35 10.67
C PHE A 395 -28.01 -33.30 9.47
N SER A 396 -27.82 -32.80 8.26
CA SER A 396 -27.95 -33.57 7.03
C SER A 396 -26.88 -34.66 6.89
N SER A 397 -25.64 -34.32 7.18
CA SER A 397 -24.47 -35.20 7.18
C SER A 397 -23.28 -34.47 7.78
N GLU A 398 -22.25 -35.22 8.15
CA GLU A 398 -20.95 -34.66 8.54
C GLU A 398 -19.81 -35.53 7.99
N GLU A 399 -18.65 -34.94 7.79
CA GLU A 399 -17.42 -35.63 7.43
C GLU A 399 -16.62 -36.02 8.66
N ASN A 400 -15.78 -37.04 8.54
CA ASN A 400 -14.94 -37.47 9.66
C ASN A 400 -13.95 -36.38 10.07
N ASN A 401 -13.90 -36.06 11.36
CA ASN A 401 -13.15 -34.98 11.98
C ASN A 401 -13.60 -33.53 11.59
N GLU A 402 -14.70 -33.39 10.85
CA GLU A 402 -15.33 -32.10 10.49
C GLU A 402 -16.79 -32.12 10.97
N PHE A 403 -16.95 -32.26 12.30
CA PHE A 403 -18.22 -32.56 12.94
C PHE A 403 -19.19 -31.37 12.98
N ALA A 404 -20.49 -31.67 13.01
CA ALA A 404 -21.53 -30.66 13.10
C ALA A 404 -21.42 -29.78 14.37
N SER A 405 -20.90 -30.33 15.45
CA SER A 405 -20.67 -29.59 16.70
C SER A 405 -19.62 -28.48 16.60
N HIS A 406 -18.72 -28.52 15.61
CA HIS A 406 -17.70 -27.50 15.42
C HIS A 406 -18.26 -26.11 15.16
N VAL A 407 -19.48 -25.98 14.61
CA VAL A 407 -20.11 -24.65 14.40
C VAL A 407 -20.47 -23.92 15.70
N LEU A 408 -20.28 -24.54 16.86
CA LEU A 408 -20.57 -23.97 18.18
C LEU A 408 -19.38 -23.97 19.14
N ASP A 409 -18.21 -24.48 18.77
CA ASP A 409 -17.09 -24.73 19.68
C ASP A 409 -16.26 -23.48 19.99
N GLY A 410 -16.39 -22.41 19.22
CA GLY A 410 -15.67 -21.14 19.41
C GLY A 410 -14.27 -21.13 18.83
N ASP A 411 -13.83 -22.18 18.13
CA ASP A 411 -12.54 -22.26 17.47
C ASP A 411 -12.68 -21.96 15.96
N ALA A 412 -12.24 -20.80 15.53
CA ALA A 412 -12.28 -20.37 14.12
C ALA A 412 -11.51 -21.28 13.14
N ASN A 413 -10.64 -22.17 13.66
CA ASN A 413 -9.87 -23.10 12.85
C ASN A 413 -10.57 -24.45 12.63
N THR A 414 -11.61 -24.76 13.40
CA THR A 414 -12.46 -25.92 13.20
C THR A 414 -13.69 -25.55 12.36
N PHE A 415 -14.31 -26.52 11.73
CA PHE A 415 -15.50 -26.30 10.93
C PHE A 415 -16.29 -27.60 10.76
N TRP A 416 -17.57 -27.47 10.51
CA TRP A 416 -18.40 -28.54 9.96
C TRP A 416 -18.25 -28.59 8.44
N HIS A 417 -18.25 -29.83 7.89
CA HIS A 417 -18.32 -30.08 6.46
C HIS A 417 -19.36 -31.18 6.16
N SER A 418 -20.22 -30.94 5.18
CA SER A 418 -21.10 -31.99 4.68
C SER A 418 -20.29 -33.15 4.09
N ARG A 419 -20.81 -34.37 4.20
CA ARG A 419 -20.08 -35.58 3.79
C ARG A 419 -19.69 -35.55 2.32
N TRP A 420 -18.40 -35.76 2.07
CA TRP A 420 -17.83 -35.73 0.73
C TRP A 420 -17.01 -37.00 0.38
N SER A 421 -16.49 -37.75 1.36
CA SER A 421 -15.56 -38.87 1.11
C SER A 421 -16.27 -40.14 0.68
N SER A 422 -17.29 -40.60 1.44
CA SER A 422 -18.06 -41.81 1.15
C SER A 422 -19.53 -41.57 1.35
N ASN A 423 -20.38 -42.07 0.43
CA ASN A 423 -21.81 -41.73 0.41
C ASN A 423 -22.04 -40.22 0.45
N ALA A 424 -21.31 -39.50 -0.42
CA ALA A 424 -21.38 -38.06 -0.53
C ALA A 424 -22.82 -37.57 -0.66
N THR A 425 -23.13 -36.47 0.01
CA THR A 425 -24.47 -35.86 0.01
C THR A 425 -24.49 -34.62 -0.87
N SER A 426 -25.65 -34.20 -1.29
CA SER A 426 -25.86 -32.98 -2.09
C SER A 426 -26.86 -32.05 -1.40
N TYR A 427 -26.90 -30.80 -1.88
CA TYR A 427 -27.88 -29.83 -1.38
C TYR A 427 -29.33 -30.34 -1.43
N PRO A 428 -30.21 -29.88 -0.50
CA PRO A 428 -29.90 -28.96 0.60
C PRO A 428 -29.19 -29.68 1.76
N HIS A 429 -28.21 -28.98 2.34
CA HIS A 429 -27.61 -29.39 3.63
C HIS A 429 -28.27 -28.62 4.76
N TYR A 430 -28.22 -29.14 5.98
CA TYR A 430 -28.79 -28.40 7.11
C TYR A 430 -28.10 -28.76 8.44
N LEU A 431 -28.21 -27.80 9.37
CA LEU A 431 -27.86 -27.92 10.78
C LEU A 431 -29.05 -27.41 11.62
N THR A 432 -29.43 -28.15 12.65
CA THR A 432 -30.45 -27.77 13.63
C THR A 432 -29.82 -27.61 15.00
N VAL A 433 -30.02 -26.45 15.62
CA VAL A 433 -29.44 -26.09 16.92
C VAL A 433 -30.55 -25.91 17.96
N ASP A 434 -30.31 -26.48 19.14
CA ASP A 434 -31.04 -26.18 20.37
C ASP A 434 -30.21 -25.19 21.21
N MET A 435 -30.75 -24.01 21.46
CA MET A 435 -30.13 -22.97 22.29
C MET A 435 -30.35 -23.21 23.80
N ASN A 436 -30.95 -24.33 24.20
CA ASN A 436 -31.27 -24.73 25.55
C ASN A 436 -32.42 -23.92 26.20
N GLU A 437 -32.60 -22.67 25.85
CA GLU A 437 -33.66 -21.78 26.33
C GLU A 437 -34.19 -20.86 25.23
N VAL A 438 -35.30 -20.18 25.45
CA VAL A 438 -35.87 -19.22 24.51
C VAL A 438 -35.13 -17.92 24.61
N HIS A 439 -34.68 -17.38 23.46
CA HIS A 439 -34.09 -16.06 23.33
C HIS A 439 -34.88 -15.17 22.39
N GLU A 440 -34.92 -13.86 22.66
CA GLU A 440 -35.39 -12.86 21.70
C GLU A 440 -34.21 -12.49 20.78
N VAL A 441 -34.20 -13.05 19.58
CA VAL A 441 -33.08 -12.97 18.63
C VAL A 441 -33.30 -11.85 17.62
N SER A 442 -32.32 -10.99 17.47
CA SER A 442 -32.28 -9.90 16.46
C SER A 442 -31.60 -10.33 15.16
N GLY A 443 -30.75 -11.36 15.21
CA GLY A 443 -29.98 -11.79 14.05
C GLY A 443 -29.03 -12.94 14.32
N PHE A 444 -28.28 -13.30 13.28
CA PHE A 444 -27.30 -14.37 13.27
C PHE A 444 -25.93 -13.85 12.88
N SER A 445 -24.90 -14.42 13.47
CA SER A 445 -23.51 -14.20 13.05
C SER A 445 -22.94 -15.50 12.50
N PHE A 446 -22.26 -15.40 11.35
CA PHE A 446 -21.66 -16.54 10.66
C PHE A 446 -20.17 -16.31 10.44
N LEU A 447 -19.38 -17.35 10.69
CA LEU A 447 -17.98 -17.41 10.25
C LEU A 447 -17.85 -18.52 9.20
N GLN A 448 -17.45 -18.14 7.99
CA GLN A 448 -17.18 -19.09 6.93
C GLN A 448 -15.88 -19.84 7.19
N ARG A 449 -15.80 -21.11 6.75
CA ARG A 449 -14.54 -21.84 6.68
C ARG A 449 -13.50 -21.05 5.92
N ASP A 450 -12.24 -21.05 6.36
CA ASP A 450 -11.13 -20.59 5.54
C ASP A 450 -10.83 -21.62 4.44
N GLY A 451 -10.95 -21.20 3.18
CA GLY A 451 -10.80 -22.07 2.00
C GLY A 451 -12.10 -22.28 1.20
N MET A 452 -12.19 -23.43 0.54
CA MET A 452 -13.30 -23.80 -0.36
C MET A 452 -14.59 -24.19 0.39
N ARG A 453 -15.69 -24.32 -0.35
CA ARG A 453 -17.02 -24.76 0.13
C ARG A 453 -17.73 -23.72 1.01
N LYS A 454 -17.36 -22.45 0.89
CA LYS A 454 -18.09 -21.38 1.57
C LYS A 454 -19.57 -21.39 1.15
N VAL A 455 -20.44 -21.39 2.15
CA VAL A 455 -21.88 -21.39 1.95
C VAL A 455 -22.33 -20.06 1.35
N LYS A 456 -23.19 -20.13 0.31
CA LYS A 456 -23.70 -18.93 -0.38
C LYS A 456 -25.15 -18.62 -0.01
N GLU A 457 -26.08 -19.50 -0.33
CA GLU A 457 -27.52 -19.29 -0.12
C GLU A 457 -28.01 -20.15 1.03
N ILE A 458 -28.75 -19.53 1.96
CA ILE A 458 -29.34 -20.20 3.11
C ILE A 458 -30.80 -19.83 3.28
N GLU A 459 -31.56 -20.73 3.89
CA GLU A 459 -32.86 -20.43 4.52
C GLU A 459 -32.73 -20.64 6.03
N ILE A 460 -33.32 -19.73 6.82
CA ILE A 460 -33.35 -19.81 8.27
C ILE A 460 -34.76 -20.16 8.71
N LEU A 461 -34.92 -21.28 9.42
CA LEU A 461 -36.14 -21.67 10.10
C LEU A 461 -35.93 -21.56 11.61
N VAL A 462 -36.98 -21.14 12.33
CA VAL A 462 -36.97 -21.05 13.80
C VAL A 462 -38.16 -21.76 14.40
N SER A 463 -38.02 -22.24 15.65
CA SER A 463 -39.07 -22.95 16.35
C SER A 463 -38.97 -22.73 17.87
N ALA A 464 -40.09 -22.69 18.56
CA ALA A 464 -40.14 -22.70 20.02
C ALA A 464 -40.08 -24.12 20.61
N ASP A 465 -40.53 -25.14 19.86
CA ASP A 465 -40.83 -26.51 20.36
C ASP A 465 -40.18 -27.64 19.55
N ASN A 466 -39.33 -27.30 18.56
CA ASN A 466 -38.71 -28.23 17.61
C ASN A 466 -39.70 -29.04 16.72
N ASN A 467 -40.98 -28.65 16.71
CA ASN A 467 -42.03 -29.34 15.93
C ASN A 467 -42.65 -28.41 14.88
N GLN A 468 -42.97 -27.18 15.28
CA GLN A 468 -43.54 -26.18 14.37
C GLN A 468 -42.44 -25.19 13.97
N TRP A 469 -42.14 -25.13 12.68
CA TRP A 469 -41.07 -24.31 12.13
C TRP A 469 -41.64 -23.12 11.34
N GLN A 470 -41.09 -21.94 11.59
CA GLN A 470 -41.37 -20.71 10.87
C GLN A 470 -40.14 -20.28 10.06
N SER A 471 -40.33 -20.00 8.77
CA SER A 471 -39.25 -19.44 7.95
C SER A 471 -39.04 -17.96 8.25
N MET A 472 -37.79 -17.58 8.49
CA MET A 472 -37.35 -16.19 8.60
C MET A 472 -36.99 -15.61 7.24
N GLY A 473 -36.92 -16.44 6.20
CA GLY A 473 -36.59 -16.06 4.83
C GLY A 473 -35.32 -16.70 4.29
N ASN A 474 -35.06 -16.37 3.03
CA ASN A 474 -33.82 -16.76 2.33
C ASN A 474 -32.81 -15.62 2.38
N PHE A 475 -31.57 -15.96 2.60
CA PHE A 475 -30.48 -15.01 2.76
C PHE A 475 -29.26 -15.46 1.95
N GLN A 476 -28.39 -14.52 1.61
CA GLN A 476 -27.10 -14.80 1.01
C GLN A 476 -26.00 -14.44 1.99
N LEU A 477 -25.14 -15.41 2.31
CA LEU A 477 -23.92 -15.17 3.10
C LEU A 477 -22.87 -14.46 2.24
N LYS A 478 -21.82 -13.91 2.89
CA LYS A 478 -20.69 -13.27 2.21
C LYS A 478 -19.56 -14.26 2.01
N GLU A 479 -18.82 -14.15 0.91
CA GLU A 479 -17.62 -14.95 0.63
C GLU A 479 -16.38 -14.33 1.31
N ILE A 480 -16.39 -14.29 2.65
CA ILE A 480 -15.33 -13.70 3.48
C ILE A 480 -14.90 -14.66 4.59
N ASN A 481 -13.69 -14.45 5.12
CA ASN A 481 -13.10 -15.25 6.21
C ASN A 481 -13.23 -14.58 7.58
N THR A 482 -14.04 -13.52 7.68
CA THR A 482 -14.32 -12.81 8.92
C THR A 482 -15.76 -13.02 9.34
N LEU A 483 -16.03 -12.81 10.63
CA LEU A 483 -17.40 -12.88 11.15
C LEU A 483 -18.27 -11.85 10.44
N HIS A 484 -19.42 -12.26 9.99
CA HIS A 484 -20.41 -11.35 9.41
C HIS A 484 -21.80 -11.58 9.98
N HIS A 485 -22.59 -10.53 10.03
CA HIS A 485 -23.87 -10.50 10.70
C HIS A 485 -25.00 -10.41 9.69
N LEU A 486 -26.09 -11.08 10.03
CA LEU A 486 -27.34 -11.08 9.30
C LEU A 486 -28.44 -10.68 10.27
N THR A 487 -29.03 -9.50 10.09
CA THR A 487 -30.09 -9.00 10.94
C THR A 487 -31.45 -9.51 10.41
N LEU A 488 -32.29 -10.02 11.30
CA LEU A 488 -33.65 -10.39 10.98
C LEU A 488 -34.54 -9.14 10.79
N ASN A 489 -35.52 -9.24 9.92
CA ASN A 489 -36.49 -8.14 9.69
C ASN A 489 -37.27 -7.74 10.97
N LYS A 490 -37.34 -8.63 11.92
CA LYS A 490 -38.03 -8.44 13.20
C LYS A 490 -37.38 -9.34 14.25
N LYS A 491 -37.15 -8.81 15.45
CA LYS A 491 -36.81 -9.62 16.63
C LYS A 491 -37.87 -10.70 16.86
N THR A 492 -37.41 -11.91 17.08
CA THR A 492 -38.29 -13.08 17.17
C THR A 492 -37.82 -13.98 18.32
N GLU A 493 -38.78 -14.43 19.15
CA GLU A 493 -38.51 -15.36 20.25
C GLU A 493 -38.53 -16.80 19.73
N PHE A 494 -37.45 -17.56 19.97
CA PHE A 494 -37.38 -18.98 19.67
C PHE A 494 -36.25 -19.65 20.50
N ARG A 495 -36.33 -20.99 20.61
CA ARG A 495 -35.30 -21.83 21.22
C ARG A 495 -34.50 -22.60 20.19
N TYR A 496 -35.13 -23.01 19.11
CA TYR A 496 -34.51 -23.83 18.08
C TYR A 496 -34.38 -23.05 16.79
N PHE A 497 -33.23 -23.23 16.10
CA PHE A 497 -33.11 -22.74 14.74
C PHE A 497 -32.53 -23.83 13.83
N LYS A 498 -32.87 -23.76 12.56
CA LYS A 498 -32.35 -24.62 11.50
C LYS A 498 -31.83 -23.74 10.38
N ILE A 499 -30.55 -23.94 10.01
CA ILE A 499 -29.93 -23.31 8.85
C ILE A 499 -29.94 -24.33 7.72
N ILE A 500 -30.72 -24.07 6.68
CA ILE A 500 -30.76 -24.86 5.46
C ILE A 500 -29.82 -24.17 4.45
N MET A 501 -28.82 -24.87 3.96
CA MET A 501 -27.85 -24.39 2.99
C MET A 501 -28.21 -24.92 1.62
N ASN A 502 -28.29 -24.04 0.62
CA ASN A 502 -28.80 -24.36 -0.72
C ASN A 502 -27.73 -24.29 -1.81
N SER A 503 -26.63 -23.60 -1.56
CA SER A 503 -25.52 -23.50 -2.52
C SER A 503 -24.21 -23.09 -1.84
N ALA A 504 -23.07 -23.29 -2.55
CA ALA A 504 -21.76 -22.74 -2.21
C ALA A 504 -21.26 -21.77 -3.29
N PHE A 505 -20.34 -20.88 -2.92
CA PHE A 505 -19.76 -19.91 -3.87
C PHE A 505 -18.95 -20.59 -5.00
N ASP A 506 -18.30 -21.72 -4.71
CA ASP A 506 -17.51 -22.49 -5.69
C ASP A 506 -18.35 -23.39 -6.59
N GLY A 507 -19.68 -23.37 -6.46
CA GLY A 507 -20.61 -24.15 -7.28
C GLY A 507 -20.57 -25.67 -7.07
N GLN A 508 -19.86 -26.16 -6.04
CA GLN A 508 -19.80 -27.56 -5.70
C GLN A 508 -21.01 -27.95 -4.82
N GLN A 509 -21.30 -29.26 -4.77
CA GLN A 509 -22.45 -29.81 -4.03
C GLN A 509 -22.27 -29.90 -2.52
N PHE A 510 -21.20 -29.39 -1.98
CA PHE A 510 -20.81 -29.52 -0.57
C PHE A 510 -20.89 -28.16 0.14
N ALA A 511 -21.07 -28.20 1.46
CA ALA A 511 -21.07 -27.02 2.32
C ALA A 511 -20.09 -27.21 3.49
N ALA A 512 -19.42 -26.12 3.89
CA ALA A 512 -18.64 -26.07 5.11
C ALA A 512 -18.87 -24.72 5.82
N LEU A 513 -18.92 -24.74 7.16
CA LEU A 513 -19.16 -23.56 7.98
C LEU A 513 -18.37 -23.68 9.29
N ALA A 514 -17.65 -22.62 9.70
CA ALA A 514 -16.86 -22.64 10.93
C ALA A 514 -17.74 -22.33 12.14
N GLU A 515 -18.50 -21.22 12.17
CA GLU A 515 -19.23 -20.81 13.35
C GLU A 515 -20.63 -20.28 13.06
N ILE A 516 -21.56 -20.51 13.99
CA ILE A 516 -22.89 -19.90 14.02
C ILE A 516 -23.14 -19.34 15.42
N MET A 517 -23.61 -18.11 15.47
CA MET A 517 -24.02 -17.41 16.69
C MET A 517 -25.33 -16.69 16.47
N CYS A 518 -26.01 -16.27 17.55
CA CYS A 518 -27.18 -15.37 17.52
C CYS A 518 -26.94 -14.17 18.45
N PHE A 519 -27.55 -13.03 18.13
CA PHE A 519 -27.53 -11.79 18.93
C PHE A 519 -28.91 -11.17 19.04
#